data_b529cc4a1e981d1e4ec0f32859513138
#
_entry.id   b529cc4a1e981d1e4ec0f32859513138
#
_cell.length_a   1.000
_cell.length_b   1.000
_cell.length_c   1.000
_cell.angle_alpha   90.00
_cell.angle_beta   90.00
_cell.angle_gamma   90.00
#
_symmetry.space_group_name_H-M   'P 1'
#
loop_
_entity.id
_entity.type
_entity.pdbx_description
1 polymer ?
#
loop_
_entity_poly.entity_id
_entity_poly.type
_entity_poly.pdbx_seq_one_letter_code
_entity_poly.pdbx_strand_id
1 'polypeptide(L)'
;MSGILRRCAALLASAALTGALVSAPAADADDFSRVDRDPVEGAALVLADGQEVDTALFSLRVADEASVRAYAARVEEEVRPRTAYVESAWSDNPGWTGSDPSPAPADRANWIVSHSYPAVDLGLLAQVTGLVQLDEAAAIAATQAALWHVLEGAEPDRSANDLAVVALYEFLVAGSGTAADHTTARSLELSPSHVEEVAPDEPLGPLTVHSSAADPVQVSVRGAPAAWLVDGAGDQVTQADDGAELFLDVDPSVPAGVVTLHLLGQDVSLPEGRLFTGRDGVRTQPLITAEEVSATSSASATFTWHPEQTAEPSPEETPEPAPPEEPPVLGGAPDEAPTGVESPAGTDDRIPGEGLARTGTWLSGLLIIAGALVVSGLLILVLGRKRRG
;
A
#
# COMPACT_ATOMS: atom_id res chain seq x y z
N MET A 1 -41.22 -36.46 37.44
CA MET A 1 -40.04 -35.59 37.60
C MET A 1 -39.13 -35.53 36.37
N SER A 2 -39.52 -36.07 35.21
CA SER A 2 -38.66 -36.11 33.99
C SER A 2 -38.84 -34.95 32.99
N GLY A 3 -39.82 -34.08 33.21
CA GLY A 3 -40.12 -32.98 32.25
C GLY A 3 -39.36 -31.68 32.49
N ILE A 4 -38.91 -31.42 33.71
CA ILE A 4 -38.25 -30.17 34.11
C ILE A 4 -36.76 -30.19 33.72
N LEU A 5 -36.11 -31.34 33.83
CA LEU A 5 -34.71 -31.52 33.43
C LEU A 5 -34.46 -31.36 31.91
N ARG A 6 -35.47 -31.70 31.05
CA ARG A 6 -35.35 -31.52 29.58
C ARG A 6 -35.53 -30.06 29.14
N ARG A 7 -36.26 -29.26 29.90
CA ARG A 7 -36.44 -27.82 29.60
C ARG A 7 -35.24 -26.97 30.01
N CYS A 8 -34.56 -27.33 31.10
CA CYS A 8 -33.34 -26.64 31.53
C CYS A 8 -32.13 -26.91 30.59
N ALA A 9 -32.01 -28.13 30.04
CA ALA A 9 -30.96 -28.44 29.08
C ALA A 9 -31.13 -27.71 27.72
N ALA A 10 -32.37 -27.45 27.30
CA ALA A 10 -32.67 -26.71 26.08
C ALA A 10 -32.36 -25.21 26.21
N LEU A 11 -32.55 -24.63 27.41
CA LEU A 11 -32.26 -23.23 27.69
C LEU A 11 -30.75 -22.95 27.83
N LEU A 12 -29.97 -23.88 28.37
CA LEU A 12 -28.50 -23.77 28.45
C LEU A 12 -27.84 -23.94 27.09
N ALA A 13 -28.39 -24.74 26.18
CA ALA A 13 -27.91 -24.86 24.81
C ALA A 13 -28.20 -23.59 23.98
N SER A 14 -29.31 -22.90 24.25
CA SER A 14 -29.65 -21.64 23.57
C SER A 14 -28.77 -20.46 24.03
N ALA A 15 -28.41 -20.44 25.32
CA ALA A 15 -27.53 -19.38 25.87
C ALA A 15 -26.06 -19.51 25.39
N ALA A 16 -25.60 -20.75 25.09
CA ALA A 16 -24.26 -20.96 24.53
C ALA A 16 -24.15 -20.62 23.03
N LEU A 17 -25.29 -20.63 22.29
CA LEU A 17 -25.30 -20.25 20.87
C LEU A 17 -25.38 -18.73 20.63
N THR A 18 -25.93 -17.97 21.58
CA THR A 18 -26.00 -16.50 21.47
C THR A 18 -24.73 -15.81 21.92
N GLY A 19 -23.81 -16.48 22.60
CA GLY A 19 -22.49 -15.93 22.98
C GLY A 19 -21.42 -16.03 21.90
N ALA A 20 -21.68 -16.69 20.77
CA ALA A 20 -20.73 -16.85 19.66
C ALA A 20 -21.04 -15.97 18.43
N LEU A 21 -22.00 -15.08 18.56
CA LEU A 21 -22.08 -13.88 17.70
C LEU A 21 -21.15 -12.79 18.27
N VAL A 22 -19.92 -13.17 18.62
CA VAL A 22 -18.82 -12.21 18.69
C VAL A 22 -18.69 -11.65 17.30
N SER A 23 -19.14 -10.41 17.17
CA SER A 23 -18.79 -9.45 16.13
C SER A 23 -17.69 -9.99 15.21
N ALA A 24 -18.09 -10.48 14.03
CA ALA A 24 -17.18 -10.36 12.91
C ALA A 24 -16.70 -8.89 12.99
N PRO A 25 -15.40 -8.62 12.97
CA PRO A 25 -14.95 -7.26 12.77
C PRO A 25 -15.79 -6.75 11.60
N ALA A 26 -16.45 -5.60 11.80
CA ALA A 26 -17.06 -4.92 10.67
C ALA A 26 -15.96 -4.94 9.61
N ALA A 27 -16.21 -5.60 8.48
CA ALA A 27 -15.30 -5.51 7.36
C ALA A 27 -15.08 -4.01 7.23
N ASP A 28 -13.84 -3.57 7.39
CA ASP A 28 -13.51 -2.19 7.11
C ASP A 28 -14.17 -1.90 5.78
N ALA A 29 -15.01 -0.85 5.72
CA ALA A 29 -15.50 -0.35 4.45
C ALA A 29 -14.20 -0.11 3.68
N ASP A 30 -13.88 -1.01 2.76
CA ASP A 30 -12.59 -1.05 2.10
C ASP A 30 -12.49 0.23 1.28
N ASP A 31 -11.73 1.17 1.78
CA ASP A 31 -11.42 2.42 1.13
C ASP A 31 -10.40 2.17 0.03
N PHE A 32 -10.85 1.50 -1.00
CA PHE A 32 -10.06 1.22 -2.18
C PHE A 32 -10.83 1.57 -3.44
N SER A 33 -10.08 2.00 -4.42
CA SER A 33 -10.60 2.33 -5.74
C SER A 33 -10.56 1.11 -6.66
N ARG A 34 -11.40 1.11 -7.70
CA ARG A 34 -11.44 0.06 -8.71
C ARG A 34 -11.58 0.65 -10.10
N VAL A 35 -10.89 0.06 -11.06
CA VAL A 35 -11.05 0.43 -12.46
C VAL A 35 -12.35 -0.16 -13.02
N ASP A 36 -13.15 0.68 -13.67
CA ASP A 36 -14.34 0.27 -14.41
C ASP A 36 -13.95 -0.51 -15.67
N ARG A 37 -14.88 -1.29 -16.22
CA ARG A 37 -14.59 -2.23 -17.31
C ARG A 37 -14.47 -1.59 -18.68
N ASP A 38 -15.05 -0.42 -18.86
CA ASP A 38 -15.21 0.23 -20.17
C ASP A 38 -14.39 1.53 -20.19
N PRO A 39 -13.06 1.47 -20.43
CA PRO A 39 -12.27 2.67 -20.65
C PRO A 39 -12.68 3.38 -21.94
N VAL A 40 -12.41 4.67 -22.03
CA VAL A 40 -12.50 5.38 -23.30
C VAL A 40 -11.26 5.05 -24.12
N GLU A 41 -11.44 4.42 -25.29
CA GLU A 41 -10.34 4.02 -26.14
C GLU A 41 -9.70 5.26 -26.80
N GLY A 42 -8.38 5.34 -26.75
CA GLY A 42 -7.58 6.27 -27.53
C GLY A 42 -7.16 5.69 -28.87
N ALA A 43 -6.46 6.47 -29.69
CA ALA A 43 -5.83 5.96 -30.89
C ALA A 43 -4.67 5.02 -30.53
N ALA A 44 -4.48 3.95 -31.32
CA ALA A 44 -3.29 3.12 -31.19
C ALA A 44 -2.03 3.94 -31.50
N LEU A 45 -0.94 3.68 -30.77
CA LEU A 45 0.35 4.32 -30.94
C LEU A 45 1.38 3.32 -31.47
N VAL A 46 2.21 3.77 -32.39
CA VAL A 46 3.45 3.09 -32.77
C VAL A 46 4.61 3.80 -32.08
N LEU A 47 5.33 3.08 -31.24
CA LEU A 47 6.50 3.60 -30.56
C LEU A 47 7.74 3.58 -31.48
N ALA A 48 8.79 4.32 -31.12
CA ALA A 48 10.01 4.46 -31.91
C ALA A 48 10.78 3.15 -32.12
N ASP A 49 10.56 2.16 -31.25
CA ASP A 49 11.10 0.79 -31.38
C ASP A 49 10.25 -0.10 -32.31
N GLY A 50 9.12 0.42 -32.82
CA GLY A 50 8.19 -0.28 -33.67
C GLY A 50 7.10 -1.06 -32.93
N GLN A 51 7.04 -0.99 -31.60
CA GLN A 51 5.96 -1.60 -30.85
C GLN A 51 4.65 -0.83 -31.08
N GLU A 52 3.55 -1.53 -31.36
CA GLU A 52 2.21 -0.98 -31.40
C GLU A 52 1.54 -1.17 -30.03
N VAL A 53 1.02 -0.10 -29.46
CA VAL A 53 0.40 -0.09 -28.13
C VAL A 53 -0.95 0.58 -28.16
N ASP A 54 -1.91 0.01 -27.46
CA ASP A 54 -3.23 0.61 -27.28
C ASP A 54 -3.17 1.69 -26.20
N THR A 55 -3.94 2.75 -26.40
CA THR A 55 -4.09 3.83 -25.42
C THR A 55 -5.52 3.90 -24.90
N ALA A 56 -5.68 4.30 -23.66
CA ALA A 56 -7.00 4.41 -23.05
C ALA A 56 -7.03 5.41 -21.89
N LEU A 57 -8.17 6.06 -21.74
CA LEU A 57 -8.51 6.84 -20.58
C LEU A 57 -9.42 6.00 -19.67
N PHE A 58 -8.87 5.55 -18.56
CA PHE A 58 -9.56 4.69 -17.61
C PHE A 58 -10.54 5.48 -16.74
N SER A 59 -11.55 4.80 -16.22
CA SER A 59 -12.45 5.30 -15.19
C SER A 59 -12.12 4.58 -13.90
N LEU A 60 -11.56 5.30 -12.93
CA LEU A 60 -11.21 4.80 -11.61
C LEU A 60 -12.30 5.23 -10.63
N ARG A 61 -13.07 4.28 -10.10
CA ARG A 61 -14.08 4.53 -9.08
C ARG A 61 -13.41 4.62 -7.71
N VAL A 62 -13.49 5.79 -7.10
CA VAL A 62 -12.89 6.09 -5.79
C VAL A 62 -13.92 5.84 -4.71
N ALA A 63 -13.59 5.00 -3.74
CA ALA A 63 -14.43 4.70 -2.56
C ALA A 63 -15.93 4.41 -2.88
N ASP A 64 -16.21 3.72 -4.00
CA ASP A 64 -17.55 3.38 -4.49
C ASP A 64 -18.49 4.59 -4.80
N GLU A 65 -17.98 5.82 -4.79
CA GLU A 65 -18.79 7.03 -4.98
C GLU A 65 -18.58 7.68 -6.35
N ALA A 66 -17.45 8.37 -6.50
CA ALA A 66 -17.13 9.09 -7.73
C ALA A 66 -16.20 8.29 -8.62
N SER A 67 -16.37 8.41 -9.95
CA SER A 67 -15.37 7.90 -10.89
C SER A 67 -14.54 9.07 -11.40
N VAL A 68 -13.22 8.94 -11.35
CA VAL A 68 -12.25 9.89 -11.87
C VAL A 68 -11.59 9.32 -13.13
N ARG A 69 -11.33 10.15 -14.12
CA ARG A 69 -10.56 9.77 -15.29
C ARG A 69 -9.08 9.65 -14.93
N ALA A 70 -8.41 8.63 -15.48
CA ALA A 70 -7.01 8.36 -15.17
C ALA A 70 -6.27 7.77 -16.36
N TYR A 71 -4.99 8.12 -16.50
CA TYR A 71 -4.07 7.57 -17.51
C TYR A 71 -3.15 6.51 -16.91
N ALA A 72 -2.68 5.61 -17.76
CA ALA A 72 -1.68 4.61 -17.43
C ALA A 72 -0.29 5.23 -17.24
N ALA A 73 0.41 4.88 -16.16
CA ALA A 73 1.75 5.40 -15.90
C ALA A 73 2.86 4.61 -16.61
N ARG A 74 2.62 3.35 -17.01
CA ARG A 74 3.61 2.46 -17.62
C ARG A 74 3.17 1.92 -18.97
N VAL A 75 4.13 1.67 -19.85
CA VAL A 75 3.87 1.12 -21.21
C VAL A 75 3.46 -0.36 -21.11
N GLU A 76 4.23 -1.17 -20.39
CA GLU A 76 4.11 -2.63 -20.46
C GLU A 76 3.22 -3.25 -19.36
N GLU A 77 2.70 -2.45 -18.42
CA GLU A 77 1.85 -2.97 -17.37
C GLU A 77 0.37 -2.89 -17.74
N GLU A 78 -0.36 -3.99 -17.53
CA GLU A 78 -1.79 -4.05 -17.75
C GLU A 78 -2.58 -3.80 -16.47
N VAL A 79 -3.77 -3.22 -16.61
CA VAL A 79 -4.75 -3.12 -15.53
C VAL A 79 -5.25 -4.52 -15.19
N ARG A 80 -4.99 -5.00 -14.00
CA ARG A 80 -5.53 -6.29 -13.53
C ARG A 80 -6.99 -6.15 -13.13
N PRO A 81 -7.90 -6.94 -13.70
CA PRO A 81 -9.31 -6.89 -13.34
C PRO A 81 -9.52 -7.13 -11.84
N ARG A 82 -10.42 -6.37 -11.22
CA ARG A 82 -10.82 -6.50 -9.81
C ARG A 82 -9.71 -6.18 -8.79
N THR A 83 -8.59 -5.64 -9.21
CA THR A 83 -7.56 -5.17 -8.28
C THR A 83 -8.07 -3.94 -7.53
N ALA A 84 -7.82 -3.93 -6.23
CA ALA A 84 -8.02 -2.77 -5.40
C ALA A 84 -6.86 -1.79 -5.60
N TYR A 85 -7.17 -0.52 -5.81
CA TYR A 85 -6.22 0.57 -5.91
C TYR A 85 -6.29 1.45 -4.66
N VAL A 86 -5.16 1.97 -4.28
CA VAL A 86 -5.03 2.97 -3.20
C VAL A 86 -4.25 4.17 -3.72
N GLU A 87 -4.59 5.36 -3.22
CA GLU A 87 -3.77 6.54 -3.47
C GLU A 87 -2.39 6.35 -2.85
N SER A 88 -1.34 6.62 -3.62
CA SER A 88 0.06 6.47 -3.23
C SER A 88 0.81 7.77 -3.41
N ALA A 89 1.74 8.06 -2.52
CA ALA A 89 2.61 9.20 -2.73
C ALA A 89 3.56 8.93 -3.91
N TRP A 90 3.90 9.96 -4.66
CA TRP A 90 4.90 9.87 -5.72
C TRP A 90 6.27 9.46 -5.15
N SER A 91 6.58 9.87 -3.91
CA SER A 91 7.80 9.48 -3.18
C SER A 91 7.97 7.98 -2.99
N ASP A 92 6.87 7.21 -3.05
CA ASP A 92 6.92 5.75 -2.99
C ASP A 92 7.53 5.13 -4.27
N ASN A 93 7.73 5.96 -5.31
CA ASN A 93 8.33 5.60 -6.58
C ASN A 93 9.58 6.46 -6.85
N PRO A 94 10.73 6.17 -6.23
CA PRO A 94 11.92 7.03 -6.28
C PRO A 94 12.48 7.25 -7.71
N GLY A 95 12.16 6.37 -8.66
CA GLY A 95 12.52 6.57 -10.07
C GLY A 95 11.78 7.73 -10.75
N TRP A 96 10.67 8.20 -10.17
CA TRP A 96 9.86 9.30 -10.71
C TRP A 96 10.02 10.63 -9.96
N THR A 97 10.64 10.61 -8.77
CA THR A 97 10.77 11.79 -7.88
C THR A 97 12.21 12.29 -7.73
N GLY A 98 13.14 11.71 -8.47
CA GLY A 98 14.54 12.15 -8.45
C GLY A 98 14.70 13.59 -8.95
N SER A 99 15.70 14.32 -8.42
CA SER A 99 16.02 15.69 -8.85
C SER A 99 16.81 15.76 -10.16
N ASP A 100 17.13 14.65 -10.76
CA ASP A 100 17.82 14.55 -12.05
C ASP A 100 17.11 13.51 -12.93
N PRO A 101 16.45 13.91 -14.05
CA PRO A 101 16.37 15.29 -14.56
C PRO A 101 15.46 16.21 -13.74
N SER A 102 15.73 17.51 -13.82
CA SER A 102 14.85 18.56 -13.26
C SER A 102 14.11 19.28 -14.41
N PRO A 103 12.77 19.46 -14.37
CA PRO A 103 11.83 18.98 -13.32
C PRO A 103 11.79 17.45 -13.23
N ALA A 104 11.43 16.92 -12.03
CA ALA A 104 11.28 15.49 -11.82
C ALA A 104 10.20 14.88 -12.74
N PRO A 105 10.31 13.60 -13.11
CA PRO A 105 9.29 12.94 -13.93
C PRO A 105 7.87 13.07 -13.38
N ALA A 106 7.68 13.01 -12.06
CA ALA A 106 6.40 13.21 -11.40
C ALA A 106 5.83 14.62 -11.62
N ASP A 107 6.66 15.66 -11.48
CA ASP A 107 6.24 17.06 -11.70
C ASP A 107 5.85 17.28 -13.16
N ARG A 108 6.62 16.70 -14.08
CA ARG A 108 6.30 16.74 -15.51
C ARG A 108 5.00 16.02 -15.84
N ALA A 109 4.75 14.85 -15.23
CA ALA A 109 3.50 14.12 -15.39
C ALA A 109 2.30 14.91 -14.88
N ASN A 110 2.42 15.53 -13.70
CA ASN A 110 1.38 16.41 -13.14
C ASN A 110 1.08 17.60 -14.05
N TRP A 111 2.11 18.23 -14.60
CA TRP A 111 1.92 19.30 -15.58
C TRP A 111 1.20 18.81 -16.84
N ILE A 112 1.55 17.62 -17.35
CA ILE A 112 0.91 17.05 -18.53
C ILE A 112 -0.58 16.81 -18.29
N VAL A 113 -0.99 16.16 -17.21
CA VAL A 113 -2.40 15.87 -16.96
C VAL A 113 -3.23 17.13 -16.76
N SER A 114 -2.69 18.16 -16.10
CA SER A 114 -3.37 19.44 -15.91
C SER A 114 -3.45 20.32 -17.19
N HIS A 115 -2.65 20.01 -18.23
CA HIS A 115 -2.61 20.75 -19.49
C HIS A 115 -3.07 19.91 -20.69
N SER A 116 -3.70 18.78 -20.45
CA SER A 116 -4.17 17.86 -21.49
C SER A 116 -5.66 17.48 -21.32
N TYR A 117 -6.18 16.66 -22.22
CA TYR A 117 -7.52 16.10 -22.09
C TYR A 117 -7.56 15.08 -20.95
N PRO A 118 -8.61 15.01 -20.08
CA PRO A 118 -9.85 15.79 -20.14
C PRO A 118 -9.82 17.12 -19.38
N ALA A 119 -8.79 17.46 -18.63
CA ALA A 119 -8.72 18.70 -17.84
C ALA A 119 -8.84 19.94 -18.74
N VAL A 120 -8.34 19.84 -19.98
CA VAL A 120 -8.43 20.92 -20.98
C VAL A 120 -9.31 20.46 -22.15
N ASP A 121 -10.21 21.35 -22.58
CA ASP A 121 -11.13 21.11 -23.70
C ASP A 121 -10.39 20.88 -25.04
N LEU A 122 -10.90 19.95 -25.87
CA LEU A 122 -10.32 19.57 -27.16
C LEU A 122 -10.14 20.76 -28.10
N GLY A 123 -11.10 21.70 -28.11
CA GLY A 123 -11.04 22.89 -28.95
C GLY A 123 -9.90 23.82 -28.55
N LEU A 124 -9.66 23.98 -27.25
CA LEU A 124 -8.54 24.76 -26.75
C LEU A 124 -7.21 24.09 -27.05
N LEU A 125 -7.11 22.76 -26.86
CA LEU A 125 -5.91 21.99 -27.21
C LEU A 125 -5.61 22.08 -28.71
N ALA A 126 -6.61 21.98 -29.59
CA ALA A 126 -6.44 22.19 -31.03
C ALA A 126 -5.91 23.59 -31.34
N GLN A 127 -6.43 24.62 -30.66
CA GLN A 127 -5.99 26.01 -30.86
C GLN A 127 -4.53 26.22 -30.45
N VAL A 128 -4.10 25.73 -29.29
CA VAL A 128 -2.73 25.96 -28.80
C VAL A 128 -1.69 25.14 -29.57
N THR A 129 -2.09 24.00 -30.16
CA THR A 129 -1.22 23.18 -31.02
C THR A 129 -1.27 23.57 -32.49
N GLY A 130 -2.12 24.54 -32.86
CA GLY A 130 -2.29 24.99 -34.27
C GLY A 130 -3.01 23.97 -35.16
N LEU A 131 -3.71 23.00 -34.58
CA LEU A 131 -4.50 22.00 -35.30
C LEU A 131 -5.86 22.58 -35.70
N VAL A 132 -6.35 22.15 -36.85
CA VAL A 132 -7.69 22.52 -37.33
C VAL A 132 -8.76 21.80 -36.50
N GLN A 133 -8.50 20.57 -36.12
CA GLN A 133 -9.38 19.71 -35.33
C GLN A 133 -8.53 18.71 -34.53
N LEU A 134 -9.00 18.39 -33.35
CA LEU A 134 -8.45 17.35 -32.48
C LEU A 134 -9.62 16.51 -31.96
N ASP A 135 -9.62 15.23 -32.23
CA ASP A 135 -10.61 14.31 -31.68
C ASP A 135 -10.16 13.73 -30.34
N GLU A 136 -11.11 13.11 -29.64
CA GLU A 136 -10.89 12.55 -28.31
C GLU A 136 -9.84 11.43 -28.32
N ALA A 137 -9.89 10.53 -29.31
CA ALA A 137 -8.98 9.40 -29.39
C ALA A 137 -7.53 9.86 -29.61
N ALA A 138 -7.32 10.85 -30.48
CA ALA A 138 -6.00 11.43 -30.70
C ALA A 138 -5.49 12.18 -29.46
N ALA A 139 -6.36 12.91 -28.77
CA ALA A 139 -5.99 13.60 -27.53
C ALA A 139 -5.58 12.63 -26.42
N ILE A 140 -6.32 11.53 -26.24
CA ILE A 140 -5.98 10.46 -25.29
C ILE A 140 -4.63 9.86 -25.65
N ALA A 141 -4.40 9.49 -26.91
CA ALA A 141 -3.14 8.89 -27.35
C ALA A 141 -1.94 9.83 -27.14
N ALA A 142 -2.09 11.11 -27.48
CA ALA A 142 -1.02 12.10 -27.32
C ALA A 142 -0.66 12.33 -25.83
N THR A 143 -1.68 12.42 -24.98
CA THR A 143 -1.48 12.58 -23.53
C THR A 143 -0.79 11.34 -22.95
N GLN A 144 -1.25 10.15 -23.32
CA GLN A 144 -0.65 8.88 -22.88
C GLN A 144 0.81 8.78 -23.34
N ALA A 145 1.11 9.11 -24.59
CA ALA A 145 2.49 9.13 -25.11
C ALA A 145 3.38 10.12 -24.35
N ALA A 146 2.87 11.30 -24.01
CA ALA A 146 3.62 12.31 -23.26
C ALA A 146 3.93 11.84 -21.83
N LEU A 147 2.98 11.18 -21.16
CA LEU A 147 3.19 10.59 -19.84
C LEU A 147 4.25 9.48 -19.87
N TRP A 148 4.14 8.54 -20.81
CA TRP A 148 5.15 7.48 -20.97
C TRP A 148 6.53 8.01 -21.31
N HIS A 149 6.59 9.10 -22.10
CA HIS A 149 7.86 9.77 -22.39
C HIS A 149 8.54 10.29 -21.11
N VAL A 150 7.82 11.02 -20.27
CA VAL A 150 8.42 11.64 -19.08
C VAL A 150 8.70 10.64 -17.95
N LEU A 151 7.91 9.55 -17.87
CA LEU A 151 8.03 8.55 -16.79
C LEU A 151 8.98 7.40 -17.15
N GLU A 152 9.02 6.97 -18.42
CA GLU A 152 9.74 5.78 -18.86
C GLU A 152 10.66 6.01 -20.06
N GLY A 153 10.66 7.23 -20.65
CA GLY A 153 11.48 7.56 -21.82
C GLY A 153 10.96 6.97 -23.14
N ALA A 154 9.71 6.47 -23.17
CA ALA A 154 9.11 5.94 -24.41
C ALA A 154 8.77 7.09 -25.38
N GLU A 155 9.11 6.95 -26.64
CA GLU A 155 8.83 7.95 -27.66
C GLU A 155 7.92 7.38 -28.76
N PRO A 156 6.92 8.15 -29.26
CA PRO A 156 6.15 7.74 -30.42
C PRO A 156 6.96 7.90 -31.71
N ASP A 157 6.77 7.00 -32.69
CA ASP A 157 7.29 7.18 -34.04
C ASP A 157 6.50 8.31 -34.74
N ARG A 158 7.19 9.44 -35.02
CA ARG A 158 6.59 10.62 -35.62
C ARG A 158 6.04 10.38 -37.03
N SER A 159 6.54 9.38 -37.74
CA SER A 159 6.16 9.07 -39.09
C SER A 159 5.01 8.05 -39.19
N ALA A 160 4.83 7.25 -38.16
CA ALA A 160 3.82 6.19 -38.14
C ALA A 160 2.52 6.61 -37.44
N ASN A 161 2.56 7.68 -36.62
CA ASN A 161 1.38 8.18 -35.89
C ASN A 161 0.74 9.38 -36.57
N ASP A 162 -0.54 9.63 -36.22
CA ASP A 162 -1.30 10.77 -36.73
C ASP A 162 -0.63 12.11 -36.34
N LEU A 163 -0.69 13.09 -37.27
CA LEU A 163 -0.12 14.41 -37.05
C LEU A 163 -0.72 15.13 -35.84
N ALA A 164 -2.01 14.91 -35.52
CA ALA A 164 -2.65 15.52 -34.38
C ALA A 164 -2.10 14.93 -33.07
N VAL A 165 -1.86 13.62 -33.04
CA VAL A 165 -1.20 12.94 -31.90
C VAL A 165 0.19 13.47 -31.69
N VAL A 166 1.01 13.54 -32.75
CA VAL A 166 2.40 14.02 -32.66
C VAL A 166 2.47 15.48 -32.23
N ALA A 167 1.63 16.35 -32.81
CA ALA A 167 1.64 17.78 -32.46
C ALA A 167 1.26 18.04 -30.99
N LEU A 168 0.22 17.38 -30.47
CA LEU A 168 -0.15 17.52 -29.06
C LEU A 168 0.89 16.89 -28.13
N TYR A 169 1.41 15.72 -28.48
CA TYR A 169 2.52 15.09 -27.72
C TYR A 169 3.72 16.03 -27.59
N GLU A 170 4.19 16.63 -28.69
CA GLU A 170 5.33 17.54 -28.68
C GLU A 170 5.03 18.80 -27.84
N PHE A 171 3.83 19.35 -27.92
CA PHE A 171 3.39 20.46 -27.08
C PHE A 171 3.45 20.12 -25.60
N LEU A 172 2.91 18.96 -25.20
CA LEU A 172 2.87 18.51 -23.80
C LEU A 172 4.27 18.23 -23.24
N VAL A 173 5.11 17.52 -24.01
CA VAL A 173 6.49 17.21 -23.57
C VAL A 173 7.33 18.47 -23.43
N ALA A 174 7.24 19.41 -24.39
CA ALA A 174 7.95 20.67 -24.32
C ALA A 174 7.48 21.53 -23.14
N GLY A 175 6.17 21.65 -22.94
CA GLY A 175 5.57 22.41 -21.83
C GLY A 175 5.93 21.84 -20.46
N SER A 176 5.93 20.52 -20.32
CA SER A 176 6.28 19.85 -19.05
C SER A 176 7.71 20.13 -18.56
N GLY A 177 8.60 20.58 -19.47
CA GLY A 177 9.94 21.05 -19.09
C GLY A 177 9.94 22.31 -18.22
N THR A 178 8.82 23.02 -18.10
CA THR A 178 8.64 24.21 -17.27
C THR A 178 7.84 23.91 -15.98
N ALA A 179 7.58 22.63 -15.68
CA ALA A 179 6.86 22.25 -14.48
C ALA A 179 7.56 22.79 -13.22
N ALA A 180 6.78 23.28 -12.29
CA ALA A 180 7.28 23.63 -10.97
C ALA A 180 7.33 22.39 -10.08
N ASP A 181 8.20 22.40 -9.06
CA ASP A 181 8.19 21.35 -8.04
C ASP A 181 6.80 21.29 -7.38
N HIS A 182 6.16 20.16 -7.45
CA HIS A 182 4.88 19.90 -6.83
C HIS A 182 5.09 19.03 -5.60
N THR A 183 4.74 19.55 -4.43
CA THR A 183 4.67 18.72 -3.22
C THR A 183 3.38 17.91 -3.31
N THR A 184 3.50 16.66 -3.74
CA THR A 184 2.34 15.77 -3.92
C THR A 184 2.13 14.92 -2.67
N ALA A 185 1.69 15.53 -1.57
CA ALA A 185 1.10 14.79 -0.47
C ALA A 185 -0.20 14.10 -0.94
N ARG A 186 -0.56 13.00 -0.33
CA ARG A 186 -1.88 12.38 -0.58
C ARG A 186 -3.00 13.33 -0.21
N SER A 187 -4.16 13.14 -0.82
CA SER A 187 -5.35 13.99 -0.56
C SER A 187 -5.85 13.86 0.88
N LEU A 188 -5.60 12.72 1.51
CA LEU A 188 -5.79 12.47 2.95
C LEU A 188 -4.67 11.57 3.48
N GLU A 189 -3.94 12.04 4.49
CA GLU A 189 -2.78 11.34 5.04
C GLU A 189 -2.56 11.65 6.52
N LEU A 190 -1.94 10.68 7.23
CA LEU A 190 -1.34 10.88 8.55
C LEU A 190 0.18 10.70 8.43
N SER A 191 0.94 11.68 8.87
CA SER A 191 2.39 11.66 8.80
C SER A 191 3.02 11.88 10.19
N PRO A 192 3.93 10.99 10.62
CA PRO A 192 4.31 9.73 9.99
C PRO A 192 3.19 8.68 10.04
N SER A 193 3.22 7.65 9.18
CA SER A 193 2.21 6.56 9.21
C SER A 193 2.39 5.59 10.38
N HIS A 194 3.50 5.69 11.10
CA HIS A 194 3.82 4.86 12.26
C HIS A 194 4.64 5.63 13.29
N VAL A 195 4.25 5.55 14.55
CA VAL A 195 4.98 6.06 15.70
C VAL A 195 5.22 4.90 16.66
N GLU A 196 6.48 4.70 17.05
CA GLU A 196 6.89 3.66 18.00
C GLU A 196 7.75 4.26 19.11
N GLU A 197 7.40 3.97 20.36
CA GLU A 197 8.13 4.43 21.52
C GLU A 197 8.32 3.33 22.59
N VAL A 198 9.36 3.49 23.39
CA VAL A 198 9.68 2.61 24.50
C VAL A 198 9.41 3.35 25.81
N ALA A 199 8.55 2.78 26.66
CA ALA A 199 8.18 3.34 27.98
C ALA A 199 7.82 4.84 27.90
N PRO A 200 6.78 5.25 27.13
CA PRO A 200 6.47 6.66 26.94
C PRO A 200 6.08 7.31 28.28
N ASP A 201 6.76 8.41 28.62
CA ASP A 201 6.44 9.26 29.77
C ASP A 201 5.51 10.42 29.39
N GLU A 202 5.38 10.70 28.08
CA GLU A 202 4.54 11.75 27.48
C GLU A 202 3.62 11.13 26.42
N PRO A 203 2.56 11.83 25.97
CA PRO A 203 1.71 11.34 24.89
C PRO A 203 2.51 11.02 23.60
N LEU A 204 2.24 9.86 23.00
CA LEU A 204 2.92 9.43 21.76
C LEU A 204 2.51 10.33 20.59
N GLY A 205 3.46 10.74 19.78
CA GLY A 205 3.21 11.58 18.59
C GLY A 205 4.28 12.65 18.40
N PRO A 206 3.96 13.70 17.61
CA PRO A 206 2.70 13.91 16.92
C PRO A 206 2.51 13.04 15.67
N LEU A 207 1.25 12.82 15.30
CA LEU A 207 0.83 12.50 13.93
C LEU A 207 0.19 13.75 13.33
N THR A 208 0.72 14.24 12.22
CA THR A 208 0.15 15.40 11.52
C THR A 208 -0.90 14.94 10.51
N VAL A 209 -2.05 15.57 10.54
CA VAL A 209 -3.13 15.37 9.56
C VAL A 209 -2.82 16.21 8.31
N HIS A 210 -2.86 15.58 7.14
CA HIS A 210 -2.86 16.28 5.84
C HIS A 210 -4.17 15.96 5.14
N SER A 211 -4.93 17.00 4.79
CA SER A 211 -6.24 16.86 4.17
C SER A 211 -6.50 17.96 3.14
N SER A 212 -7.00 17.58 1.98
CA SER A 212 -7.54 18.50 0.97
C SER A 212 -9.05 18.74 1.12
N ALA A 213 -9.69 18.17 2.16
CA ALA A 213 -11.08 18.46 2.47
C ALA A 213 -11.25 19.90 2.95
N ALA A 214 -12.38 20.53 2.56
CA ALA A 214 -12.73 21.88 3.03
C ALA A 214 -13.21 21.89 4.49
N ASP A 215 -13.75 20.79 4.98
CA ASP A 215 -14.29 20.61 6.33
C ASP A 215 -13.36 19.69 7.15
N PRO A 216 -13.40 19.79 8.51
CA PRO A 216 -12.64 18.91 9.37
C PRO A 216 -12.95 17.43 9.13
N VAL A 217 -11.92 16.61 9.04
CA VAL A 217 -12.05 15.16 8.86
C VAL A 217 -12.38 14.46 10.17
N GLN A 218 -13.18 13.40 10.12
CA GLN A 218 -13.48 12.58 11.28
C GLN A 218 -12.29 11.74 11.70
N VAL A 219 -12.05 11.68 13.01
CA VAL A 219 -10.94 10.89 13.58
C VAL A 219 -11.51 9.84 14.50
N SER A 220 -11.02 8.60 14.37
CA SER A 220 -11.41 7.49 15.23
C SER A 220 -10.22 6.61 15.58
N VAL A 221 -10.31 5.92 16.72
CA VAL A 221 -9.25 5.08 17.27
C VAL A 221 -9.74 3.65 17.40
N ARG A 222 -8.90 2.70 17.02
CA ARG A 222 -9.11 1.26 17.28
C ARG A 222 -7.97 0.70 18.12
N GLY A 223 -8.34 -0.12 19.09
CA GLY A 223 -7.37 -0.73 20.01
C GLY A 223 -7.17 0.03 21.32
N ALA A 224 -7.77 1.22 21.46
CA ALA A 224 -7.76 2.02 22.69
C ALA A 224 -9.08 2.76 22.91
N PRO A 225 -9.33 3.28 24.13
CA PRO A 225 -10.41 4.22 24.40
C PRO A 225 -10.26 5.50 23.54
N ALA A 226 -11.36 6.02 22.99
CA ALA A 226 -11.33 7.24 22.20
C ALA A 226 -10.82 8.47 22.98
N ALA A 227 -10.92 8.45 24.32
CA ALA A 227 -10.43 9.52 25.18
C ALA A 227 -8.88 9.62 25.23
N TRP A 228 -8.17 8.62 24.73
CA TRP A 228 -6.70 8.65 24.65
C TRP A 228 -6.19 9.46 23.47
N LEU A 229 -7.06 9.74 22.48
CA LEU A 229 -6.69 10.60 21.37
C LEU A 229 -6.89 12.06 21.76
N VAL A 230 -5.80 12.80 21.79
CA VAL A 230 -5.76 14.19 22.24
C VAL A 230 -5.01 15.07 21.24
N ASP A 231 -5.24 16.36 21.29
CA ASP A 231 -4.44 17.39 20.63
C ASP A 231 -3.23 17.82 21.48
N GLY A 232 -2.45 18.77 20.98
CA GLY A 232 -1.29 19.31 21.69
C GLY A 232 -1.64 20.07 23.00
N ALA A 233 -2.91 20.37 23.26
CA ALA A 233 -3.39 20.95 24.51
C ALA A 233 -3.87 19.89 25.52
N GLY A 234 -3.97 18.63 25.10
CA GLY A 234 -4.49 17.51 25.89
C GLY A 234 -6.01 17.37 25.84
N ASP A 235 -6.67 18.06 24.92
CA ASP A 235 -8.12 17.97 24.74
C ASP A 235 -8.47 16.81 23.78
N GLN A 236 -9.53 16.06 24.10
CA GLN A 236 -9.96 14.92 23.28
C GLN A 236 -10.37 15.35 21.88
N VAL A 237 -9.86 14.64 20.86
CA VAL A 237 -10.13 14.90 19.45
C VAL A 237 -11.06 13.84 18.85
N THR A 238 -12.07 14.31 18.07
CA THR A 238 -12.95 13.48 17.25
C THR A 238 -13.03 13.95 15.79
N GLN A 239 -12.50 15.15 15.53
CA GLN A 239 -12.38 15.77 14.22
C GLN A 239 -11.05 16.55 14.18
N ALA A 240 -10.45 16.66 13.01
CA ALA A 240 -9.19 17.37 12.82
C ALA A 240 -9.20 18.15 11.51
N ASP A 241 -8.60 19.34 11.53
CA ASP A 241 -8.33 20.16 10.35
C ASP A 241 -6.99 19.76 9.71
N ASP A 242 -6.74 20.22 8.47
CA ASP A 242 -5.43 20.12 7.85
C ASP A 242 -4.36 20.78 8.71
N GLY A 243 -3.22 20.09 8.88
CA GLY A 243 -2.12 20.52 9.74
C GLY A 243 -2.31 20.27 11.23
N ALA A 244 -3.42 19.66 11.66
CA ALA A 244 -3.64 19.31 13.06
C ALA A 244 -2.65 18.23 13.52
N GLU A 245 -2.13 18.39 14.74
CA GLU A 245 -1.25 17.43 15.39
C GLU A 245 -2.03 16.58 16.39
N LEU A 246 -1.93 15.27 16.26
CA LEU A 246 -2.65 14.29 17.07
C LEU A 246 -1.68 13.48 17.92
N PHE A 247 -2.05 13.25 19.16
CA PHE A 247 -1.27 12.51 20.13
C PHE A 247 -2.10 11.39 20.77
N LEU A 248 -1.44 10.33 21.20
CA LEU A 248 -2.07 9.26 21.96
C LEU A 248 -1.59 9.34 23.43
N ASP A 249 -2.47 9.77 24.34
CA ASP A 249 -2.22 9.81 25.79
C ASP A 249 -2.52 8.43 26.40
N VAL A 250 -1.48 7.60 26.51
CA VAL A 250 -1.57 6.21 26.97
C VAL A 250 -1.61 6.17 28.49
N ASP A 251 -2.58 5.44 29.06
CA ASP A 251 -2.60 5.19 30.50
C ASP A 251 -1.31 4.46 30.93
N PRO A 252 -0.53 5.00 31.89
CA PRO A 252 0.73 4.39 32.35
C PRO A 252 0.60 2.96 32.91
N SER A 253 -0.62 2.52 33.22
CA SER A 253 -0.88 1.13 33.64
C SER A 253 -0.85 0.12 32.47
N VAL A 254 -0.80 0.60 31.22
CA VAL A 254 -0.76 -0.23 30.00
C VAL A 254 0.66 -0.23 29.42
N PRO A 255 1.50 -1.22 29.78
CA PRO A 255 2.93 -1.19 29.48
C PRO A 255 3.29 -1.41 28.01
N ALA A 256 2.36 -1.98 27.22
CA ALA A 256 2.55 -2.21 25.79
C ALA A 256 1.23 -2.22 25.04
N GLY A 257 1.25 -1.82 23.77
CA GLY A 257 0.05 -1.86 22.93
C GLY A 257 0.31 -1.43 21.49
N VAL A 258 -0.73 -1.65 20.69
CA VAL A 258 -0.82 -1.18 19.30
C VAL A 258 -2.19 -0.54 19.11
N VAL A 259 -2.21 0.67 18.61
CA VAL A 259 -3.42 1.44 18.34
C VAL A 259 -3.40 1.92 16.90
N THR A 260 -4.50 1.74 16.20
CA THR A 260 -4.66 2.28 14.84
C THR A 260 -5.58 3.49 14.89
N LEU A 261 -5.08 4.60 14.37
CA LEU A 261 -5.83 5.82 14.12
C LEU A 261 -6.41 5.77 12.70
N HIS A 262 -7.67 6.12 12.55
CA HIS A 262 -8.35 6.21 11.26
C HIS A 262 -8.88 7.61 11.05
N LEU A 263 -8.60 8.18 9.89
CA LEU A 263 -9.25 9.38 9.36
C LEU A 263 -10.33 8.97 8.37
N LEU A 264 -11.41 9.74 8.34
CA LEU A 264 -12.45 9.67 7.31
C LEU A 264 -12.81 11.10 6.91
N GLY A 265 -12.44 11.47 5.70
CA GLY A 265 -12.80 12.75 5.09
C GLY A 265 -13.95 12.58 4.10
N GLN A 266 -14.97 13.43 4.19
CA GLN A 266 -16.00 13.58 3.17
C GLN A 266 -15.62 14.76 2.28
N ASP A 267 -15.98 14.71 0.99
CA ASP A 267 -15.66 15.75 0.02
C ASP A 267 -14.17 16.13 -0.04
N VAL A 268 -13.30 15.11 0.14
CA VAL A 268 -11.85 15.26 -0.03
C VAL A 268 -11.61 15.56 -1.51
N SER A 269 -10.95 16.68 -1.81
CA SER A 269 -10.57 17.01 -3.18
C SER A 269 -9.47 16.07 -3.64
N LEU A 270 -9.74 15.37 -4.74
CA LEU A 270 -8.79 14.53 -5.45
C LEU A 270 -8.47 15.22 -6.79
N PRO A 271 -7.45 16.08 -6.83
CA PRO A 271 -7.08 16.78 -8.05
C PRO A 271 -6.48 15.83 -9.09
N GLU A 272 -6.28 16.32 -10.29
CA GLU A 272 -5.46 15.65 -11.30
C GLU A 272 -4.01 15.46 -10.81
N GLY A 273 -3.34 14.45 -11.36
CA GLY A 273 -1.94 14.14 -11.00
C GLY A 273 -1.77 13.27 -9.76
N ARG A 274 -2.83 12.75 -9.17
CA ARG A 274 -2.73 11.77 -8.08
C ARG A 274 -2.37 10.40 -8.60
N LEU A 275 -1.46 9.73 -7.91
CA LEU A 275 -1.00 8.40 -8.28
C LEU A 275 -1.79 7.33 -7.52
N PHE A 276 -2.31 6.35 -8.24
CA PHE A 276 -2.97 5.18 -7.68
C PHE A 276 -2.20 3.92 -8.04
N THR A 277 -1.90 3.08 -7.05
CA THR A 277 -1.19 1.81 -7.21
C THR A 277 -1.99 0.65 -6.64
N GLY A 278 -1.57 -0.57 -6.94
CA GLY A 278 -2.22 -1.76 -6.38
C GLY A 278 -2.08 -1.83 -4.87
N ARG A 279 -3.20 -2.02 -4.17
CA ARG A 279 -3.23 -2.18 -2.72
C ARG A 279 -2.33 -3.36 -2.29
N ASP A 280 -1.71 -3.24 -1.12
CA ASP A 280 -0.84 -4.27 -0.50
C ASP A 280 0.31 -4.74 -1.41
N GLY A 281 0.82 -3.86 -2.29
CA GLY A 281 1.90 -4.16 -3.21
C GLY A 281 1.51 -5.08 -4.37
N VAL A 282 0.22 -5.25 -4.65
CA VAL A 282 -0.24 -6.00 -5.82
C VAL A 282 0.23 -5.29 -7.08
N ARG A 283 1.02 -5.99 -7.89
CA ARG A 283 1.51 -5.45 -9.16
C ARG A 283 0.38 -5.33 -10.18
N THR A 284 0.07 -4.12 -10.58
CA THR A 284 -0.92 -3.76 -11.61
C THR A 284 -0.52 -2.41 -12.19
N GLN A 285 -1.07 -2.02 -13.33
CA GLN A 285 -0.84 -0.73 -13.97
C GLN A 285 -1.06 0.42 -12.97
N PRO A 286 -0.05 1.22 -12.62
CA PRO A 286 -0.28 2.44 -11.85
C PRO A 286 -1.07 3.46 -12.70
N LEU A 287 -1.96 4.20 -12.06
CA LEU A 287 -2.86 5.15 -12.72
C LEU A 287 -2.63 6.57 -12.17
N ILE A 288 -2.72 7.54 -13.06
CA ILE A 288 -2.58 8.97 -12.72
C ILE A 288 -3.91 9.65 -13.03
N THR A 289 -4.51 10.32 -12.02
CA THR A 289 -5.76 11.04 -12.23
C THR A 289 -5.59 12.16 -13.23
N ALA A 290 -6.60 12.35 -14.10
CA ALA A 290 -6.58 13.31 -15.20
C ALA A 290 -7.64 14.40 -15.07
N GLU A 291 -8.39 14.41 -14.00
CA GLU A 291 -9.40 15.42 -13.67
C GLU A 291 -9.57 15.50 -12.15
N GLU A 292 -10.07 16.62 -11.65
CA GLU A 292 -10.39 16.79 -10.24
C GLU A 292 -11.78 16.22 -9.93
N VAL A 293 -11.87 15.48 -8.83
CA VAL A 293 -13.15 15.02 -8.27
C VAL A 293 -13.15 15.19 -6.75
N SER A 294 -14.34 15.27 -6.14
CA SER A 294 -14.48 15.14 -4.69
C SER A 294 -14.98 13.75 -4.35
N ALA A 295 -14.38 13.12 -3.35
CA ALA A 295 -14.73 11.78 -2.91
C ALA A 295 -14.56 11.63 -1.40
N THR A 296 -15.22 10.62 -0.83
CA THR A 296 -14.89 10.16 0.51
C THR A 296 -13.55 9.44 0.47
N SER A 297 -12.65 9.82 1.36
CA SER A 297 -11.33 9.21 1.48
C SER A 297 -11.02 8.84 2.92
N SER A 298 -10.17 7.84 3.14
CA SER A 298 -9.68 7.48 4.45
C SER A 298 -8.17 7.33 4.48
N ALA A 299 -7.60 7.52 5.67
CA ALA A 299 -6.20 7.25 5.94
C ALA A 299 -6.05 6.59 7.31
N SER A 300 -4.95 5.89 7.52
CA SER A 300 -4.67 5.29 8.81
C SER A 300 -3.19 5.38 9.19
N ALA A 301 -2.94 5.48 10.49
CA ALA A 301 -1.61 5.39 11.07
C ALA A 301 -1.62 4.54 12.33
N THR A 302 -0.46 4.09 12.78
CA THR A 302 -0.35 3.18 13.91
C THR A 302 0.57 3.77 14.97
N PHE A 303 0.13 3.73 16.21
CA PHE A 303 0.95 3.93 17.40
C PHE A 303 1.32 2.57 18.00
N THR A 304 2.58 2.39 18.34
CA THR A 304 3.08 1.20 19.02
C THR A 304 3.93 1.64 20.22
N TRP A 305 3.76 0.99 21.36
CA TRP A 305 4.64 1.22 22.51
C TRP A 305 4.97 -0.09 23.21
N HIS A 306 6.15 -0.13 23.81
CA HIS A 306 6.71 -1.28 24.50
C HIS A 306 7.21 -0.89 25.88
N PRO A 307 7.24 -1.82 26.87
CA PRO A 307 7.90 -1.56 28.13
C PRO A 307 9.42 -1.42 27.94
N GLU A 308 10.06 -0.70 28.84
CA GLU A 308 11.52 -0.67 28.88
C GLU A 308 12.04 -2.12 29.05
N GLN A 309 12.84 -2.59 28.11
CA GLN A 309 13.49 -3.89 28.22
C GLN A 309 14.55 -3.77 29.33
N THR A 310 14.25 -4.32 30.50
CA THR A 310 15.29 -4.55 31.51
C THR A 310 16.30 -5.51 30.90
N ALA A 311 17.49 -5.02 30.55
CA ALA A 311 18.56 -5.87 30.06
C ALA A 311 18.71 -7.05 31.02
N GLU A 312 18.42 -8.27 30.56
CA GLU A 312 18.80 -9.45 31.32
C GLU A 312 20.31 -9.34 31.58
N PRO A 313 20.73 -9.47 32.85
CA PRO A 313 22.15 -9.45 33.14
C PRO A 313 22.81 -10.51 32.27
N SER A 314 23.75 -10.08 31.44
CA SER A 314 24.58 -10.97 30.63
C SER A 314 25.07 -12.08 31.56
N PRO A 315 24.93 -13.37 31.20
CA PRO A 315 25.46 -14.44 32.05
C PRO A 315 26.91 -14.10 32.38
N GLU A 316 27.21 -13.95 33.67
CA GLU A 316 28.57 -13.77 34.14
C GLU A 316 29.43 -14.85 33.49
N GLU A 317 30.37 -14.46 32.64
CA GLU A 317 31.35 -15.39 32.07
C GLU A 317 31.99 -16.15 33.22
N THR A 318 31.58 -17.39 33.39
CA THR A 318 32.27 -18.31 34.29
C THR A 318 33.73 -18.36 33.82
N PRO A 319 34.71 -17.97 34.64
CA PRO A 319 36.09 -17.97 34.18
C PRO A 319 36.47 -19.40 33.73
N GLU A 320 36.89 -19.51 32.51
CA GLU A 320 37.38 -20.74 31.91
C GLU A 320 38.54 -21.29 32.81
N PRO A 321 38.47 -22.55 33.26
CA PRO A 321 39.54 -23.11 34.05
C PRO A 321 40.85 -23.11 33.26
N ALA A 322 41.90 -22.53 33.85
CA ALA A 322 43.24 -22.46 33.26
C ALA A 322 43.70 -23.84 32.76
N PRO A 323 44.33 -23.90 31.56
CA PRO A 323 44.82 -25.13 31.00
C PRO A 323 45.92 -25.74 31.93
N PRO A 324 45.96 -27.08 32.10
CA PRO A 324 46.98 -27.72 32.92
C PRO A 324 48.38 -27.48 32.32
N GLU A 325 49.35 -27.11 33.18
CA GLU A 325 50.75 -26.92 32.84
C GLU A 325 51.32 -28.26 32.28
N GLU A 326 51.81 -28.20 31.03
CA GLU A 326 52.62 -29.32 30.44
C GLU A 326 53.99 -29.36 31.11
N PRO A 327 54.51 -30.58 31.41
CA PRO A 327 55.87 -30.75 31.91
C PRO A 327 56.92 -30.52 30.81
N PRO A 328 58.13 -30.04 31.17
CA PRO A 328 59.12 -29.65 30.19
C PRO A 328 59.76 -30.83 29.44
N VAL A 329 59.71 -30.79 28.11
CA VAL A 329 60.45 -31.73 27.23
C VAL A 329 61.78 -31.12 26.85
N LEU A 330 62.85 -31.80 27.20
CA LEU A 330 64.23 -31.50 26.81
C LEU A 330 64.49 -31.83 25.34
N GLY A 331 65.10 -30.88 24.69
CA GLY A 331 66.06 -30.85 23.66
C GLY A 331 66.12 -31.87 22.50
N GLY A 332 66.26 -31.37 21.30
CA GLY A 332 66.82 -32.07 20.16
C GLY A 332 66.49 -31.37 18.85
N ALA A 333 67.44 -30.57 18.36
CA ALA A 333 67.49 -30.09 16.95
C ALA A 333 68.38 -31.05 16.14
N PRO A 334 68.62 -30.80 14.81
CA PRO A 334 67.81 -30.35 13.70
C PRO A 334 67.85 -31.33 12.52
N ASP A 335 67.06 -31.17 11.45
CA ASP A 335 67.61 -31.13 10.09
C ASP A 335 66.51 -31.18 8.98
N GLU A 336 66.76 -30.35 8.00
CA GLU A 336 66.51 -30.45 6.54
C GLU A 336 65.07 -30.49 5.98
N ALA A 337 64.80 -29.44 5.22
CA ALA A 337 63.92 -29.44 4.06
C ALA A 337 64.55 -30.29 2.90
N PRO A 338 63.82 -30.77 1.87
CA PRO A 338 63.29 -29.90 0.85
C PRO A 338 61.98 -30.30 0.10
N THR A 339 61.36 -29.29 -0.55
CA THR A 339 60.72 -29.28 -1.89
C THR A 339 59.86 -30.44 -2.41
N GLY A 340 58.73 -30.06 -2.98
CA GLY A 340 57.99 -30.82 -4.00
C GLY A 340 56.50 -30.55 -4.03
N VAL A 341 56.06 -29.55 -4.76
CA VAL A 341 55.23 -29.55 -5.99
C VAL A 341 54.10 -30.57 -6.07
N GLU A 342 52.92 -30.03 -6.33
CA GLU A 342 51.80 -30.42 -7.20
C GLU A 342 50.42 -30.55 -6.53
N SER A 343 49.53 -29.70 -7.03
CA SER A 343 48.08 -29.87 -7.09
C SER A 343 47.71 -30.99 -8.09
N PRO A 344 46.52 -31.60 -8.10
CA PRO A 344 45.27 -30.93 -8.30
C PRO A 344 43.98 -31.56 -7.68
N ALA A 345 42.94 -30.74 -7.67
CA ALA A 345 41.53 -31.05 -7.89
C ALA A 345 40.82 -32.16 -7.11
N GLY A 346 39.78 -31.77 -6.45
CA GLY A 346 38.70 -32.63 -5.93
C GLY A 346 37.59 -31.81 -5.33
N THR A 347 36.66 -31.45 -6.18
CA THR A 347 35.31 -30.92 -5.91
C THR A 347 34.63 -31.74 -4.82
N ASP A 348 34.13 -31.09 -3.79
CA ASP A 348 32.90 -31.53 -3.14
C ASP A 348 32.10 -30.32 -2.58
N ASP A 349 31.06 -30.03 -3.32
CA ASP A 349 29.97 -29.17 -3.00
C ASP A 349 29.22 -29.71 -1.79
N ARG A 350 29.23 -28.99 -0.70
CA ARG A 350 28.18 -29.08 0.34
C ARG A 350 27.67 -27.69 0.70
N ILE A 351 26.59 -27.34 0.05
CA ILE A 351 25.72 -26.23 0.40
C ILE A 351 25.07 -26.56 1.76
N PRO A 352 25.15 -25.67 2.77
CA PRO A 352 24.31 -25.78 3.97
C PRO A 352 22.88 -25.46 3.59
N GLY A 353 21.98 -26.38 3.90
CA GLY A 353 20.56 -26.30 3.56
C GLY A 353 19.87 -25.07 4.14
N GLU A 354 19.17 -24.40 3.28
CA GLU A 354 18.16 -23.41 3.60
C GLU A 354 17.09 -24.04 4.49
N GLY A 355 16.93 -23.47 5.69
CA GLY A 355 15.80 -23.76 6.56
C GLY A 355 14.51 -23.24 5.91
N LEU A 356 13.68 -24.14 5.40
CA LEU A 356 12.34 -23.84 4.93
C LEU A 356 11.53 -23.19 6.06
N ALA A 357 11.04 -21.98 5.80
CA ALA A 357 10.11 -21.28 6.67
C ALA A 357 8.88 -22.16 6.96
N ARG A 358 8.61 -22.34 8.24
CA ARG A 358 7.43 -23.08 8.72
C ARG A 358 6.16 -22.28 8.44
N THR A 359 5.55 -22.49 7.27
CA THR A 359 4.21 -21.96 6.93
C THR A 359 3.07 -22.93 7.34
N GLY A 360 3.23 -23.64 8.47
CA GLY A 360 2.35 -24.75 8.86
C GLY A 360 1.10 -24.38 9.69
N THR A 361 0.93 -23.15 10.17
CA THR A 361 -0.16 -22.82 11.10
C THR A 361 -1.48 -22.45 10.44
N TRP A 362 -1.48 -22.07 9.19
CA TRP A 362 -2.70 -21.62 8.50
C TRP A 362 -3.59 -22.77 8.01
N LEU A 363 -3.00 -23.86 7.55
CA LEU A 363 -3.72 -25.05 7.10
C LEU A 363 -4.44 -25.78 8.25
N SER A 364 -3.91 -25.72 9.47
CA SER A 364 -4.54 -26.35 10.64
C SER A 364 -5.83 -25.66 11.04
N GLY A 365 -5.92 -24.34 10.90
CA GLY A 365 -7.14 -23.57 11.17
C GLY A 365 -8.27 -23.89 10.18
N LEU A 366 -7.96 -24.00 8.90
CA LEU A 366 -8.92 -24.36 7.84
C LEU A 366 -9.48 -25.77 8.00
N LEU A 367 -8.66 -26.73 8.40
CA LEU A 367 -9.09 -28.12 8.66
C LEU A 367 -10.05 -28.20 9.86
N ILE A 368 -9.85 -27.43 10.91
CA ILE A 368 -10.75 -27.38 12.07
C ILE A 368 -12.10 -26.78 11.69
N ILE A 369 -12.14 -25.72 10.91
CA ILE A 369 -13.38 -25.08 10.44
C ILE A 369 -14.17 -26.02 9.52
N ALA A 370 -13.49 -26.66 8.57
CA ALA A 370 -14.11 -27.64 7.67
C ALA A 370 -14.69 -28.84 8.44
N GLY A 371 -13.97 -29.34 9.45
CA GLY A 371 -14.44 -30.42 10.32
C GLY A 371 -15.69 -30.03 11.13
N ALA A 372 -15.73 -28.84 11.68
CA ALA A 372 -16.88 -28.33 12.43
C ALA A 372 -18.13 -28.17 11.54
N LEU A 373 -17.99 -27.72 10.30
CA LEU A 373 -19.10 -27.60 9.35
C LEU A 373 -19.66 -28.95 8.93
N VAL A 374 -18.83 -29.96 8.71
CA VAL A 374 -19.26 -31.32 8.37
C VAL A 374 -20.03 -31.96 9.53
N VAL A 375 -19.52 -31.83 10.77
CA VAL A 375 -20.21 -32.35 11.97
C VAL A 375 -21.55 -31.66 12.18
N SER A 376 -21.62 -30.35 12.02
CA SER A 376 -22.86 -29.58 12.12
C SER A 376 -23.88 -29.99 11.06
N GLY A 377 -23.46 -30.18 9.81
CA GLY A 377 -24.29 -30.65 8.71
C GLY A 377 -24.84 -32.06 8.95
N LEU A 378 -24.04 -32.98 9.44
CA LEU A 378 -24.46 -34.34 9.82
C LEU A 378 -25.47 -34.35 10.96
N LEU A 379 -25.27 -33.46 11.96
CA LEU A 379 -26.18 -33.35 13.10
C LEU A 379 -27.56 -32.84 12.68
N ILE A 380 -27.61 -31.87 11.77
CA ILE A 380 -28.86 -31.35 11.18
C ILE A 380 -29.58 -32.44 10.38
N LEU A 381 -28.85 -33.25 9.61
CA LEU A 381 -29.40 -34.35 8.81
C LEU A 381 -29.99 -35.45 9.67
N VAL A 382 -29.33 -35.84 10.77
CA VAL A 382 -29.77 -36.85 11.72
C VAL A 382 -31.01 -36.37 12.49
N LEU A 383 -31.01 -35.11 12.96
CA LEU A 383 -32.14 -34.52 13.66
C LEU A 383 -33.35 -34.29 12.74
N GLY A 384 -33.09 -33.89 11.48
CA GLY A 384 -34.15 -33.72 10.46
C GLY A 384 -34.84 -35.05 10.08
N ARG A 385 -34.09 -36.15 10.06
CA ARG A 385 -34.63 -37.49 9.75
C ARG A 385 -35.44 -38.05 10.91
N LYS A 386 -35.17 -37.69 12.16
CA LYS A 386 -35.92 -38.14 13.35
C LYS A 386 -37.24 -37.38 13.57
N ARG A 387 -37.49 -36.30 12.81
CA ARG A 387 -38.77 -35.56 12.83
C ARG A 387 -39.76 -35.96 11.74
N ARG A 388 -39.37 -36.84 10.81
CA ARG A 388 -40.19 -37.31 9.70
C ARG A 388 -40.58 -38.83 9.80
N GLY A 389 -40.26 -39.44 10.95
CA GLY A 389 -40.68 -40.80 11.28
C GLY A 389 -41.66 -40.83 12.45
#